data_dc40a98fdd443d52ac18a5f9b4819253
#
_entry.id   dc40a98fdd443d52ac18a5f9b4819253
#
_cell.length_a   1.000
_cell.length_b   1.000
_cell.length_c   1.000
_cell.angle_alpha   90.00
_cell.angle_beta   90.00
_cell.angle_gamma   90.00
#
_symmetry.space_group_name_H-M   'P 1'
#
loop_
_entity.id
_entity.type
_entity.pdbx_description
1 polymer ?
#
loop_
_entity_poly.entity_id
_entity_poly.type
_entity_poly.pdbx_seq_one_letter_code
_entity_poly.pdbx_strand_id
1 'polypeptide(L)'
;MIEYAESKEKKSFYFSRDTLLDSKKCFFFRISQSTKSTFWYQSVFIDQRTFLPVSIIQNSTGGSIMIGDKKVSLNQFTRIKYSKVKETIPKFDYLMSDKSLPKDVEITDHRIVVDQIKKGDPAPSWKHPDVLTDKLISLDSLKGKIVVLDFTSTWCFHCVEGSLVIKELYKKYNNHKDVVFINVFSCSTDTREKVQRYIKMRDIDGLTVYYATSSEKPYGILGYPNFCVIDRQGTIAFFQRGYSTNLQELLSREIDQCLGK
;
A
#
# COMPACT_ATOMS: atom_id res chain seq x y z
N MET A 1 27.99 5.44 14.96
CA MET A 1 26.60 5.88 15.04
C MET A 1 26.58 7.36 14.69
N ILE A 2 25.94 7.74 13.63
CA ILE A 2 25.75 9.15 13.27
C ILE A 2 24.31 9.47 13.66
N GLU A 3 24.12 10.23 14.74
CA GLU A 3 22.81 10.73 15.14
C GLU A 3 22.50 12.02 14.38
N TYR A 4 21.40 12.02 13.66
CA TYR A 4 20.83 13.25 13.11
C TYR A 4 19.89 13.87 14.14
N ALA A 5 20.19 15.12 14.52
CA ALA A 5 19.53 15.84 15.58
C ALA A 5 18.09 16.24 15.26
N GLU A 6 17.24 16.07 16.25
CA GLU A 6 16.05 16.82 16.62
C GLU A 6 14.90 16.98 15.61
N SER A 7 14.26 15.87 15.31
CA SER A 7 12.81 15.84 15.16
C SER A 7 12.22 14.96 16.27
N LYS A 8 10.91 15.06 16.57
CA LYS A 8 10.22 14.14 17.51
C LYS A 8 10.35 12.66 17.09
N GLU A 9 11.04 12.40 15.99
CA GLU A 9 11.37 11.14 15.36
C GLU A 9 12.88 10.92 15.47
N LYS A 10 13.29 9.87 16.16
CA LYS A 10 14.70 9.47 16.18
C LYS A 10 15.02 8.67 14.93
N LYS A 11 15.87 9.23 14.06
CA LYS A 11 16.46 8.53 12.92
C LYS A 11 17.89 8.16 13.27
N SER A 12 18.30 6.92 12.99
CA SER A 12 19.68 6.50 13.16
C SER A 12 20.17 5.75 11.94
N PHE A 13 21.47 5.91 11.68
CA PHE A 13 22.18 5.20 10.65
C PHE A 13 23.30 4.40 11.28
N TYR A 14 23.42 3.14 10.90
CA TYR A 14 24.49 2.25 11.34
C TYR A 14 25.20 1.65 10.13
N PHE A 15 26.52 1.59 10.17
CA PHE A 15 27.36 0.97 9.16
C PHE A 15 28.36 0.02 9.81
N SER A 16 28.55 -1.17 9.22
CA SER A 16 29.61 -2.11 9.59
C SER A 16 30.29 -2.65 8.33
N ARG A 17 31.63 -2.75 8.41
CA ARG A 17 32.44 -3.33 7.33
C ARG A 17 32.56 -4.85 7.42
N ASP A 18 32.42 -5.42 8.61
CA ASP A 18 32.77 -6.80 8.88
C ASP A 18 31.56 -7.64 9.31
N THR A 19 30.54 -7.65 8.47
CA THR A 19 29.34 -8.44 8.69
C THR A 19 29.38 -9.70 7.83
N LEU A 20 29.03 -10.84 8.39
CA LEU A 20 28.84 -12.10 7.68
C LEU A 20 27.36 -12.34 7.44
N LEU A 21 26.98 -12.61 6.20
CA LEU A 21 25.64 -13.08 5.82
C LEU A 21 25.75 -14.27 4.88
N ASP A 22 25.18 -15.40 5.27
CA ASP A 22 25.22 -16.64 4.49
C ASP A 22 26.67 -16.98 4.04
N SER A 23 27.66 -16.87 4.96
CA SER A 23 29.10 -17.07 4.77
C SER A 23 29.80 -16.06 3.85
N LYS A 24 29.15 -14.99 3.44
CA LYS A 24 29.74 -13.91 2.65
C LYS A 24 30.12 -12.74 3.54
N LYS A 25 31.32 -12.17 3.33
CA LYS A 25 31.69 -10.89 3.94
C LYS A 25 30.91 -9.77 3.26
N CYS A 26 30.15 -9.01 4.04
CA CYS A 26 29.30 -7.95 3.55
C CYS A 26 29.59 -6.61 4.24
N PHE A 27 29.46 -5.54 3.49
CA PHE A 27 29.12 -4.24 4.07
C PHE A 27 27.67 -4.30 4.55
N PHE A 28 27.45 -3.78 5.75
CA PHE A 28 26.12 -3.74 6.35
C PHE A 28 25.73 -2.31 6.62
N PHE A 29 24.56 -1.93 6.14
CA PHE A 29 23.96 -0.63 6.37
C PHE A 29 22.60 -0.84 7.03
N ARG A 30 22.30 -0.04 8.06
CA ARG A 30 20.95 0.00 8.64
C ARG A 30 20.52 1.44 8.82
N ILE A 31 19.34 1.74 8.32
CA ILE A 31 18.61 2.95 8.63
C ILE A 31 17.46 2.55 9.53
N SER A 32 17.26 3.25 10.62
CA SER A 32 16.12 3.04 11.51
C SER A 32 15.48 4.35 11.89
N GLN A 33 14.19 4.28 12.15
CA GLN A 33 13.39 5.39 12.61
C GLN A 33 12.49 4.91 13.75
N SER A 34 12.45 5.69 14.81
CA SER A 34 11.62 5.40 15.98
C SER A 34 10.77 6.61 16.31
N THR A 35 9.49 6.36 16.57
CA THR A 35 8.56 7.32 17.15
C THR A 35 8.13 6.82 18.54
N LYS A 36 7.19 7.50 19.20
CA LYS A 36 6.62 7.01 20.47
C LYS A 36 5.91 5.66 20.37
N SER A 37 5.39 5.30 19.19
CA SER A 37 4.53 4.13 19.00
C SER A 37 4.99 3.19 17.89
N THR A 38 5.94 3.60 17.05
CA THR A 38 6.40 2.82 15.91
C THR A 38 7.91 2.73 15.87
N PHE A 39 8.41 1.60 15.40
CA PHE A 39 9.83 1.41 15.09
C PHE A 39 9.93 0.77 13.72
N TRP A 40 10.80 1.33 12.88
CA TRP A 40 11.07 0.81 11.54
C TRP A 40 12.57 0.76 11.31
N TYR A 41 13.04 -0.28 10.63
CA TYR A 41 14.40 -0.30 10.11
C TYR A 41 14.49 -0.98 8.75
N GLN A 42 15.46 -0.55 7.97
CA GLN A 42 15.88 -1.22 6.74
C GLN A 42 17.38 -1.53 6.86
N SER A 43 17.73 -2.78 6.62
CA SER A 43 19.10 -3.27 6.59
C SER A 43 19.45 -3.74 5.19
N VAL A 44 20.58 -3.29 4.67
CA VAL A 44 21.11 -3.66 3.36
C VAL A 44 22.44 -4.35 3.55
N PHE A 45 22.61 -5.51 2.92
CA PHE A 45 23.86 -6.28 2.92
C PHE A 45 24.41 -6.26 1.50
N ILE A 46 25.66 -5.79 1.36
CA ILE A 46 26.38 -5.67 0.08
C ILE A 46 27.62 -6.53 0.16
N ASP A 47 27.79 -7.48 -0.76
CA ASP A 47 28.98 -8.33 -0.86
C ASP A 47 30.23 -7.46 -1.03
N GLN A 48 31.25 -7.65 -0.19
CA GLN A 48 32.46 -6.83 -0.21
C GLN A 48 33.30 -7.02 -1.46
N ARG A 49 33.20 -8.18 -2.11
CA ARG A 49 33.99 -8.52 -3.30
C ARG A 49 33.36 -7.99 -4.57
N THR A 50 32.02 -8.12 -4.68
CA THR A 50 31.30 -7.79 -5.91
C THR A 50 30.61 -6.43 -5.87
N PHE A 51 30.47 -5.84 -4.68
CA PHE A 51 29.69 -4.62 -4.41
C PHE A 51 28.21 -4.74 -4.81
N LEU A 52 27.72 -5.96 -4.95
CA LEU A 52 26.32 -6.22 -5.27
C LEU A 52 25.49 -6.49 -4.03
N PRO A 53 24.19 -6.13 -4.02
CA PRO A 53 23.33 -6.42 -2.91
C PRO A 53 23.14 -7.93 -2.75
N VAL A 54 23.24 -8.42 -1.53
CA VAL A 54 23.00 -9.81 -1.14
C VAL A 54 21.63 -9.97 -0.54
N SER A 55 21.24 -9.02 0.31
CA SER A 55 19.94 -9.05 0.96
C SER A 55 19.52 -7.67 1.43
N ILE A 56 18.22 -7.42 1.40
CA ILE A 56 17.56 -6.31 2.06
C ILE A 56 16.59 -6.89 3.08
N ILE A 57 16.68 -6.40 4.32
CA ILE A 57 15.77 -6.77 5.41
C ILE A 57 15.05 -5.52 5.86
N GLN A 58 13.74 -5.55 5.83
CA GLN A 58 12.88 -4.52 6.41
C GLN A 58 12.10 -5.10 7.57
N ASN A 59 11.99 -4.32 8.63
CA ASN A 59 11.11 -4.62 9.74
C ASN A 59 10.43 -3.33 10.19
N SER A 60 9.13 -3.41 10.39
CA SER A 60 8.36 -2.36 11.03
C SER A 60 7.57 -2.97 12.18
N THR A 61 7.70 -2.34 13.32
CA THR A 61 6.91 -2.66 14.52
C THR A 61 6.20 -1.39 14.94
N GLY A 62 4.98 -1.52 15.38
CA GLY A 62 4.24 -0.38 15.85
C GLY A 62 2.87 -0.32 15.19
N GLY A 63 1.98 0.25 15.94
CA GLY A 63 0.58 -0.01 15.80
C GLY A 63 0.21 -1.23 16.63
N SER A 64 -0.87 -1.12 17.30
CA SER A 64 -1.48 -2.21 18.02
C SER A 64 -2.95 -2.23 17.67
N ILE A 65 -3.48 -3.42 17.55
CA ILE A 65 -4.91 -3.64 17.38
C ILE A 65 -5.49 -4.21 18.67
N MET A 66 -6.71 -3.84 18.95
CA MET A 66 -7.48 -4.51 20.01
C MET A 66 -8.17 -5.72 19.40
N ILE A 67 -7.98 -6.88 20.01
CA ILE A 67 -8.72 -8.12 19.71
C ILE A 67 -9.48 -8.47 20.99
N GLY A 68 -10.75 -8.09 21.05
CA GLY A 68 -11.46 -8.05 22.32
C GLY A 68 -10.74 -7.09 23.28
N ASP A 69 -10.46 -7.52 24.49
CA ASP A 69 -9.74 -6.74 25.52
C ASP A 69 -8.21 -6.80 25.41
N LYS A 70 -7.67 -7.52 24.43
CA LYS A 70 -6.22 -7.71 24.28
C LYS A 70 -5.64 -6.79 23.23
N LYS A 71 -4.60 -6.04 23.62
CA LYS A 71 -3.79 -5.24 22.71
C LYS A 71 -2.75 -6.14 22.03
N VAL A 72 -2.82 -6.27 20.70
CA VAL A 72 -1.89 -7.06 19.89
C VAL A 72 -1.02 -6.13 19.04
N SER A 73 0.30 -6.26 19.18
CA SER A 73 1.26 -5.50 18.38
C SER A 73 1.33 -6.04 16.95
N LEU A 74 1.39 -5.15 15.98
CA LEU A 74 1.59 -5.48 14.56
C LEU A 74 3.08 -5.40 14.22
N ASN A 75 3.61 -6.50 13.67
CA ASN A 75 4.97 -6.56 13.17
C ASN A 75 4.95 -6.99 11.70
N GLN A 76 5.67 -6.24 10.87
CA GLN A 76 5.89 -6.62 9.47
C GLN A 76 7.38 -6.89 9.27
N PHE A 77 7.68 -8.06 8.70
CA PHE A 77 9.03 -8.44 8.34
C PHE A 77 9.09 -8.81 6.87
N THR A 78 10.03 -8.21 6.15
CA THR A 78 10.29 -8.50 4.73
C THR A 78 11.77 -8.78 4.56
N ARG A 79 12.10 -9.87 3.88
CA ARG A 79 13.47 -10.17 3.48
C ARG A 79 13.53 -10.44 1.99
N ILE A 80 14.29 -9.63 1.27
CA ILE A 80 14.60 -9.81 -0.14
C ILE A 80 16.00 -10.40 -0.24
N LYS A 81 16.14 -11.56 -0.88
CA LYS A 81 17.44 -12.15 -1.22
C LYS A 81 17.71 -11.97 -2.71
N TYR A 82 18.91 -11.55 -3.02
CA TYR A 82 19.38 -11.46 -4.40
C TYR A 82 20.19 -12.71 -4.72
N SER A 83 19.79 -13.45 -5.76
CA SER A 83 20.49 -14.65 -6.23
C SER A 83 20.81 -14.52 -7.72
N LYS A 84 21.96 -15.12 -8.13
CA LYS A 84 22.41 -15.15 -9.53
C LYS A 84 22.60 -13.76 -10.16
N VAL A 85 23.01 -12.76 -9.38
CA VAL A 85 23.43 -11.46 -9.91
C VAL A 85 24.72 -11.71 -10.69
N LYS A 86 24.69 -11.51 -12.00
CA LYS A 86 25.88 -11.68 -12.86
C LYS A 86 26.87 -10.55 -12.61
N GLU A 87 28.15 -10.90 -12.47
CA GLU A 87 29.24 -9.97 -12.10
C GLU A 87 29.68 -9.00 -13.21
N THR A 88 28.88 -8.77 -14.22
CA THR A 88 29.23 -7.88 -15.32
C THR A 88 28.63 -6.48 -15.14
N ILE A 89 29.02 -5.81 -14.07
CA ILE A 89 28.80 -4.36 -13.98
C ILE A 89 30.15 -3.71 -14.24
N PRO A 90 30.32 -3.01 -15.37
CA PRO A 90 31.50 -2.19 -15.60
C PRO A 90 31.55 -1.03 -14.61
N LYS A 91 32.75 -0.49 -14.39
CA LYS A 91 33.11 0.57 -13.46
C LYS A 91 32.04 1.65 -13.25
N PHE A 92 32.01 2.19 -12.05
CA PHE A 92 31.07 3.11 -11.42
C PHE A 92 30.62 4.37 -12.21
N ASP A 93 31.18 4.62 -13.38
CA ASP A 93 30.82 5.76 -14.26
C ASP A 93 29.53 5.54 -15.06
N TYR A 94 28.84 4.44 -14.82
CA TYR A 94 27.68 4.00 -15.59
C TYR A 94 26.33 4.20 -14.91
N LEU A 95 26.30 5.02 -13.90
CA LEU A 95 25.04 5.32 -13.24
C LEU A 95 24.14 6.15 -14.15
N MET A 96 23.10 5.52 -14.67
CA MET A 96 21.89 6.13 -15.20
C MET A 96 21.87 6.61 -16.67
N SER A 97 22.61 6.01 -17.60
CA SER A 97 22.31 6.23 -19.01
C SER A 97 22.06 4.89 -19.73
N ASP A 98 21.06 4.87 -20.61
CA ASP A 98 20.73 3.71 -21.47
C ASP A 98 21.91 3.25 -22.33
N LYS A 99 22.89 4.12 -22.54
CA LYS A 99 24.12 3.87 -23.33
C LYS A 99 25.14 3.01 -22.60
N SER A 100 24.96 2.79 -21.29
CA SER A 100 25.92 2.09 -20.45
C SER A 100 25.55 0.62 -20.17
N LEU A 101 24.42 0.17 -20.66
CA LEU A 101 24.00 -1.20 -20.50
C LEU A 101 24.69 -2.10 -21.51
N PRO A 102 25.09 -3.35 -21.13
CA PRO A 102 25.56 -4.34 -22.08
C PRO A 102 24.54 -4.53 -23.22
N LYS A 103 25.04 -4.76 -24.44
CA LYS A 103 24.18 -4.86 -25.65
C LYS A 103 23.22 -6.06 -25.63
N ASP A 104 23.45 -7.01 -24.71
CA ASP A 104 22.64 -8.20 -24.46
C ASP A 104 21.64 -8.02 -23.30
N VAL A 105 21.61 -6.84 -22.68
CA VAL A 105 20.58 -6.48 -21.74
C VAL A 105 19.40 -5.90 -22.50
N GLU A 106 18.39 -6.70 -22.68
CA GLU A 106 17.09 -6.21 -23.08
C GLU A 106 16.55 -5.36 -21.94
N ILE A 107 16.48 -4.03 -22.14
CA ILE A 107 15.72 -3.16 -21.26
C ILE A 107 14.25 -3.49 -21.54
N THR A 108 13.78 -4.54 -20.93
CA THR A 108 12.35 -4.66 -20.75
C THR A 108 11.99 -3.54 -19.78
N ASP A 109 11.45 -2.46 -20.32
CA ASP A 109 10.80 -1.44 -19.52
C ASP A 109 9.60 -2.09 -18.83
N HIS A 110 9.92 -2.81 -17.75
CA HIS A 110 8.92 -3.30 -16.80
C HIS A 110 8.49 -2.16 -15.87
N ARG A 111 8.57 -0.91 -16.32
CA ARG A 111 7.55 -0.01 -15.88
C ARG A 111 6.26 -0.71 -16.25
N ILE A 112 5.63 -1.31 -15.26
CA ILE A 112 4.22 -1.62 -15.37
C ILE A 112 3.61 -0.25 -15.64
N VAL A 113 3.49 0.10 -16.92
CA VAL A 113 2.68 1.23 -17.37
C VAL A 113 1.26 0.74 -17.14
N VAL A 114 0.87 0.76 -15.88
CA VAL A 114 -0.52 0.64 -15.54
C VAL A 114 -1.07 1.97 -16.02
N ASP A 115 -1.96 1.95 -16.98
CA ASP A 115 -2.73 3.11 -17.36
C ASP A 115 -3.28 3.72 -16.08
N GLN A 116 -2.71 4.86 -15.71
CA GLN A 116 -3.01 5.45 -14.41
C GLN A 116 -4.37 6.10 -14.53
N ILE A 117 -5.33 5.58 -13.79
CA ILE A 117 -6.61 6.25 -13.59
C ILE A 117 -6.35 7.69 -13.15
N LYS A 118 -7.03 8.62 -13.82
CA LYS A 118 -6.97 10.06 -13.56
C LYS A 118 -8.37 10.59 -13.24
N LYS A 119 -8.40 11.73 -12.58
CA LYS A 119 -9.63 12.50 -12.43
C LYS A 119 -10.21 12.81 -13.83
N GLY A 120 -11.47 12.52 -14.03
CA GLY A 120 -12.19 12.69 -15.29
C GLY A 120 -12.31 11.40 -16.11
N ASP A 121 -11.54 10.36 -15.82
CA ASP A 121 -11.66 9.07 -16.51
C ASP A 121 -12.95 8.35 -16.08
N PRO A 122 -13.57 7.56 -16.98
CA PRO A 122 -14.67 6.68 -16.59
C PRO A 122 -14.16 5.62 -15.60
N ALA A 123 -14.90 5.41 -14.52
CA ALA A 123 -14.56 4.39 -13.55
C ALA A 123 -14.67 2.99 -14.16
N PRO A 124 -13.63 2.15 -14.12
CA PRO A 124 -13.69 0.78 -14.61
C PRO A 124 -14.80 -0.01 -13.93
N SER A 125 -15.70 -0.60 -14.71
CA SER A 125 -16.82 -1.39 -14.18
C SER A 125 -16.35 -2.73 -13.61
N TRP A 126 -17.05 -3.20 -12.59
CA TRP A 126 -16.85 -4.51 -11.99
C TRP A 126 -18.13 -5.01 -11.31
N LYS A 127 -18.16 -6.32 -11.05
CA LYS A 127 -19.27 -6.99 -10.38
C LYS A 127 -18.73 -8.10 -9.47
N HIS A 128 -18.90 -7.92 -8.16
CA HIS A 128 -18.37 -8.83 -7.15
C HIS A 128 -19.38 -9.08 -6.04
N PRO A 129 -19.34 -10.26 -5.39
CA PRO A 129 -20.18 -10.52 -4.24
C PRO A 129 -19.71 -9.73 -3.00
N ASP A 130 -20.66 -9.26 -2.23
CA ASP A 130 -20.41 -8.80 -0.88
C ASP A 130 -19.94 -9.96 0.00
N VAL A 131 -18.89 -9.73 0.77
CA VAL A 131 -18.20 -10.78 1.51
C VAL A 131 -19.02 -11.37 2.67
N LEU A 132 -19.98 -10.60 3.18
CA LEU A 132 -20.82 -11.00 4.32
C LEU A 132 -22.14 -11.62 3.88
N THR A 133 -22.76 -11.09 2.81
CA THR A 133 -24.13 -11.42 2.41
C THR A 133 -24.22 -12.24 1.13
N ASP A 134 -23.12 -12.43 0.39
CA ASP A 134 -23.05 -13.00 -0.97
C ASP A 134 -23.87 -12.25 -2.02
N LYS A 135 -24.51 -11.14 -1.65
CA LYS A 135 -25.25 -10.31 -2.59
C LYS A 135 -24.31 -9.69 -3.60
N LEU A 136 -24.64 -9.82 -4.86
CA LEU A 136 -23.83 -9.30 -5.94
C LEU A 136 -23.94 -7.78 -6.02
N ILE A 137 -22.78 -7.11 -5.92
CA ILE A 137 -22.63 -5.66 -6.06
C ILE A 137 -22.02 -5.38 -7.41
N SER A 138 -22.65 -4.51 -8.19
CA SER A 138 -22.13 -4.02 -9.48
C SER A 138 -21.93 -2.51 -9.40
N LEU A 139 -20.77 -2.03 -9.85
CA LEU A 139 -20.52 -0.59 -9.91
C LEU A 139 -21.52 0.12 -10.85
N ASP A 140 -21.91 -0.53 -11.96
CA ASP A 140 -22.90 0.03 -12.89
C ASP A 140 -24.28 0.22 -12.25
N SER A 141 -24.65 -0.62 -11.28
CA SER A 141 -25.92 -0.47 -10.54
C SER A 141 -25.92 0.70 -9.55
N LEU A 142 -24.76 1.32 -9.33
CA LEU A 142 -24.57 2.45 -8.44
C LEU A 142 -24.49 3.80 -9.17
N LYS A 143 -24.75 3.81 -10.49
CA LYS A 143 -24.87 5.06 -11.24
C LYS A 143 -25.94 5.95 -10.62
N GLY A 144 -25.67 7.26 -10.57
CA GLY A 144 -26.49 8.24 -9.86
C GLY A 144 -26.09 8.43 -8.38
N LYS A 145 -25.22 7.56 -7.85
CA LYS A 145 -24.66 7.68 -6.50
C LYS A 145 -23.20 8.09 -6.54
N ILE A 146 -22.74 8.65 -5.45
CA ILE A 146 -21.33 8.92 -5.19
C ILE A 146 -20.76 7.65 -4.53
N VAL A 147 -19.72 7.06 -5.12
CA VAL A 147 -19.12 5.83 -4.60
C VAL A 147 -17.71 6.11 -4.09
N VAL A 148 -17.46 5.73 -2.85
CA VAL A 148 -16.13 5.81 -2.22
C VAL A 148 -15.57 4.40 -2.15
N LEU A 149 -14.47 4.13 -2.87
CA LEU A 149 -13.76 2.86 -2.84
C LEU A 149 -12.51 2.98 -1.95
N ASP A 150 -12.36 2.03 -1.03
CA ASP A 150 -11.13 1.79 -0.26
C ASP A 150 -10.52 0.47 -0.71
N PHE A 151 -9.49 0.52 -1.56
CA PHE A 151 -8.70 -0.65 -1.93
C PHE A 151 -7.72 -0.97 -0.80
N THR A 152 -7.94 -2.09 -0.13
CA THR A 152 -7.33 -2.41 1.15
C THR A 152 -6.91 -3.88 1.24
N SER A 153 -6.19 -4.25 2.30
CA SER A 153 -5.78 -5.63 2.58
C SER A 153 -5.64 -5.88 4.09
N THR A 154 -5.86 -7.12 4.52
CA THR A 154 -5.82 -7.49 5.94
C THR A 154 -4.42 -7.43 6.56
N TRP A 155 -3.35 -7.45 5.76
CA TRP A 155 -1.95 -7.42 6.18
C TRP A 155 -1.29 -6.04 6.08
N CYS A 156 -1.98 -5.06 5.51
CA CYS A 156 -1.43 -3.75 5.21
C CYS A 156 -1.54 -2.82 6.42
N PHE A 157 -0.40 -2.36 6.94
CA PHE A 157 -0.36 -1.47 8.11
C PHE A 157 -1.03 -0.11 7.84
N HIS A 158 -0.68 0.56 6.75
CA HIS A 158 -1.27 1.86 6.42
C HIS A 158 -2.75 1.78 6.02
N CYS A 159 -3.23 0.58 5.66
CA CYS A 159 -4.65 0.37 5.43
C CYS A 159 -5.46 0.48 6.74
N VAL A 160 -4.83 0.17 7.87
CA VAL A 160 -5.46 0.35 9.18
C VAL A 160 -5.74 1.82 9.45
N GLU A 161 -4.78 2.69 9.16
CA GLU A 161 -4.95 4.15 9.32
C GLU A 161 -6.02 4.67 8.34
N GLY A 162 -5.97 4.21 7.08
CA GLY A 162 -6.98 4.52 6.07
C GLY A 162 -8.39 4.07 6.48
N SER A 163 -8.53 2.87 7.04
CA SER A 163 -9.84 2.36 7.47
C SER A 163 -10.47 3.20 8.60
N LEU A 164 -9.66 3.80 9.47
CA LEU A 164 -10.16 4.72 10.49
C LEU A 164 -10.72 6.00 9.84
N VAL A 165 -10.05 6.52 8.83
CA VAL A 165 -10.55 7.69 8.06
C VAL A 165 -11.85 7.34 7.36
N ILE A 166 -11.93 6.18 6.69
CA ILE A 166 -13.16 5.73 6.03
C ILE A 166 -14.30 5.57 7.04
N LYS A 167 -14.03 5.04 8.22
CA LYS A 167 -15.03 4.90 9.29
C LYS A 167 -15.60 6.25 9.74
N GLU A 168 -14.76 7.27 9.92
CA GLU A 168 -15.23 8.62 10.29
C GLU A 168 -16.02 9.26 9.14
N LEU A 169 -15.60 9.08 7.89
CA LEU A 169 -16.36 9.56 6.73
C LEU A 169 -17.69 8.81 6.58
N TYR A 170 -17.73 7.50 6.82
CA TYR A 170 -18.97 6.74 6.83
C TYR A 170 -19.95 7.30 7.85
N LYS A 171 -19.53 7.57 9.09
CA LYS A 171 -20.38 8.21 10.11
C LYS A 171 -20.90 9.59 9.67
N LYS A 172 -20.04 10.39 8.99
CA LYS A 172 -20.42 11.72 8.50
C LYS A 172 -21.48 11.65 7.41
N TYR A 173 -21.39 10.66 6.52
CA TYR A 173 -22.20 10.57 5.28
C TYR A 173 -23.23 9.44 5.26
N ASN A 174 -23.34 8.59 6.30
CA ASN A 174 -24.26 7.45 6.33
C ASN A 174 -25.73 7.80 6.15
N ASN A 175 -26.14 9.03 6.51
CA ASN A 175 -27.50 9.54 6.30
C ASN A 175 -27.76 10.04 4.87
N HIS A 176 -26.71 10.16 4.05
CA HIS A 176 -26.84 10.53 2.65
C HIS A 176 -27.05 9.28 1.80
N LYS A 177 -28.30 9.03 1.41
CA LYS A 177 -28.68 7.86 0.58
C LYS A 177 -27.92 7.78 -0.77
N ASP A 178 -27.34 8.88 -1.18
CA ASP A 178 -26.57 8.99 -2.43
C ASP A 178 -25.08 8.70 -2.29
N VAL A 179 -24.57 8.49 -1.07
CA VAL A 179 -23.14 8.15 -0.84
C VAL A 179 -23.03 6.68 -0.43
N VAL A 180 -22.21 5.95 -1.16
CA VAL A 180 -21.99 4.52 -0.91
C VAL A 180 -20.50 4.28 -0.66
N PHE A 181 -20.16 3.65 0.45
CA PHE A 181 -18.80 3.23 0.79
C PHE A 181 -18.61 1.75 0.51
N ILE A 182 -17.51 1.41 -0.15
CA ILE A 182 -17.18 0.03 -0.51
C ILE A 182 -15.71 -0.24 -0.19
N ASN A 183 -15.48 -1.17 0.72
CA ASN A 183 -14.17 -1.69 1.00
C ASN A 183 -13.85 -2.81 0.01
N VAL A 184 -12.70 -2.74 -0.64
CA VAL A 184 -12.33 -3.61 -1.77
C VAL A 184 -11.10 -4.42 -1.38
N PHE A 185 -11.30 -5.73 -1.10
CA PHE A 185 -10.24 -6.66 -0.72
C PHE A 185 -9.87 -7.56 -1.89
N SER A 186 -8.57 -7.77 -2.11
CA SER A 186 -8.05 -8.63 -3.15
C SER A 186 -7.91 -10.07 -2.71
N CYS A 187 -8.32 -11.00 -3.56
CA CYS A 187 -8.16 -12.44 -3.30
C CYS A 187 -6.73 -12.95 -3.50
N SER A 188 -5.81 -12.14 -4.01
CA SER A 188 -4.42 -12.57 -4.25
C SER A 188 -3.63 -12.81 -2.96
N THR A 189 -3.98 -12.12 -1.90
CA THR A 189 -3.24 -12.12 -0.63
C THR A 189 -4.10 -12.41 0.59
N ASP A 190 -5.41 -12.24 0.46
CA ASP A 190 -6.38 -12.45 1.52
C ASP A 190 -7.34 -13.59 1.19
N THR A 191 -7.64 -14.46 2.13
CA THR A 191 -8.76 -15.40 1.98
C THR A 191 -10.05 -14.75 2.45
N ARG A 192 -11.18 -15.23 1.93
CA ARG A 192 -12.51 -14.70 2.32
C ARG A 192 -12.73 -14.74 3.83
N GLU A 193 -12.32 -15.83 4.48
CA GLU A 193 -12.46 -16.02 5.93
C GLU A 193 -11.59 -15.02 6.71
N LYS A 194 -10.41 -14.68 6.19
CA LYS A 194 -9.56 -13.61 6.77
C LYS A 194 -10.27 -12.28 6.68
N VAL A 195 -10.82 -11.94 5.51
CA VAL A 195 -11.54 -10.67 5.31
C VAL A 195 -12.76 -10.61 6.23
N GLN A 196 -13.58 -11.66 6.31
CA GLN A 196 -14.74 -11.71 7.21
C GLN A 196 -14.35 -11.49 8.67
N ARG A 197 -13.28 -12.13 9.14
CA ARG A 197 -12.76 -11.92 10.51
C ARG A 197 -12.25 -10.49 10.71
N TYR A 198 -11.54 -9.97 9.72
CA TYR A 198 -10.99 -8.63 9.77
C TYR A 198 -12.08 -7.57 9.87
N ILE A 199 -13.14 -7.67 9.05
CA ILE A 199 -14.30 -6.77 9.09
C ILE A 199 -14.95 -6.77 10.48
N LYS A 200 -15.24 -7.96 11.02
CA LYS A 200 -15.87 -8.11 12.36
C LYS A 200 -14.98 -7.54 13.45
N MET A 201 -13.67 -7.84 13.40
CA MET A 201 -12.72 -7.41 14.41
C MET A 201 -12.51 -5.88 14.41
N ARG A 202 -12.56 -5.27 13.23
CA ARG A 202 -12.31 -3.84 13.03
C ARG A 202 -13.56 -2.99 13.04
N ASP A 203 -14.72 -3.64 13.11
CA ASP A 203 -16.01 -2.95 13.01
C ASP A 203 -16.04 -2.02 11.78
N ILE A 204 -15.78 -2.63 10.61
CA ILE A 204 -15.72 -1.92 9.33
C ILE A 204 -17.14 -1.75 8.80
N ASP A 205 -17.48 -0.50 8.55
CA ASP A 205 -18.77 -0.10 8.00
C ASP A 205 -18.78 -0.14 6.46
N GLY A 206 -19.99 -0.16 5.88
CA GLY A 206 -20.21 -0.12 4.45
C GLY A 206 -20.22 -1.50 3.80
N LEU A 207 -20.35 -1.51 2.48
CA LEU A 207 -20.29 -2.74 1.69
C LEU A 207 -18.84 -3.23 1.61
N THR A 208 -18.65 -4.52 1.53
CA THR A 208 -17.31 -5.09 1.38
C THR A 208 -17.29 -6.12 0.26
N VAL A 209 -16.53 -5.84 -0.77
CA VAL A 209 -16.34 -6.78 -1.88
C VAL A 209 -15.00 -7.48 -1.80
N TYR A 210 -15.01 -8.73 -2.21
CA TYR A 210 -13.85 -9.59 -2.30
C TYR A 210 -13.71 -10.05 -3.73
N TYR A 211 -12.59 -9.73 -4.39
CA TYR A 211 -12.50 -9.91 -5.80
C TYR A 211 -11.16 -10.44 -6.31
N ALA A 212 -11.19 -10.97 -7.53
CA ALA A 212 -10.01 -11.47 -8.21
C ALA A 212 -9.10 -10.32 -8.70
N THR A 213 -7.80 -10.56 -8.71
CA THR A 213 -6.72 -9.64 -9.12
C THR A 213 -6.95 -8.98 -10.48
N SER A 214 -7.77 -9.58 -11.34
CA SER A 214 -8.11 -9.03 -12.66
C SER A 214 -8.80 -7.66 -12.62
N SER A 215 -9.48 -7.33 -11.52
CA SER A 215 -10.20 -6.05 -11.38
C SER A 215 -9.35 -4.92 -10.80
N GLU A 216 -8.19 -5.23 -10.24
CA GLU A 216 -7.22 -4.21 -9.74
C GLU A 216 -6.48 -3.53 -10.89
N LYS A 217 -6.17 -4.30 -11.94
CA LYS A 217 -5.42 -3.81 -13.10
C LYS A 217 -6.03 -2.56 -13.73
N PRO A 218 -7.37 -2.52 -14.00
CA PRO A 218 -8.00 -1.33 -14.59
C PRO A 218 -7.90 -0.08 -13.72
N TYR A 219 -7.82 -0.23 -12.37
CA TYR A 219 -7.61 0.89 -11.45
C TYR A 219 -6.13 1.23 -11.23
N GLY A 220 -5.23 0.47 -11.83
CA GLY A 220 -3.80 0.68 -11.65
C GLY A 220 -3.31 0.46 -10.23
N ILE A 221 -3.91 -0.47 -9.50
CA ILE A 221 -3.54 -0.81 -8.12
C ILE A 221 -2.26 -1.65 -8.14
N LEU A 222 -1.18 -1.08 -7.61
CA LEU A 222 0.12 -1.73 -7.46
C LEU A 222 0.47 -2.06 -6.02
N GLY A 223 -0.29 -1.55 -5.06
CA GLY A 223 -0.10 -1.73 -3.63
C GLY A 223 -1.26 -1.10 -2.87
N TYR A 224 -1.25 -1.18 -1.55
CA TYR A 224 -2.34 -0.71 -0.68
C TYR A 224 -1.85 0.32 0.35
N PRO A 225 -2.75 1.19 0.86
CA PRO A 225 -4.13 1.44 0.42
C PRO A 225 -4.22 2.30 -0.84
N ASN A 226 -5.40 2.30 -1.51
CA ASN A 226 -5.75 3.33 -2.49
C ASN A 226 -7.20 3.75 -2.27
N PHE A 227 -7.47 5.02 -2.51
CA PHE A 227 -8.80 5.61 -2.29
C PHE A 227 -9.31 6.23 -3.57
N CYS A 228 -10.58 5.99 -3.88
CA CYS A 228 -11.19 6.50 -5.08
C CYS A 228 -12.57 7.07 -4.76
N VAL A 229 -12.89 8.26 -5.26
CA VAL A 229 -14.24 8.81 -5.26
C VAL A 229 -14.74 8.83 -6.70
N ILE A 230 -15.91 8.24 -6.92
CA ILE A 230 -16.60 8.18 -8.20
C ILE A 230 -17.85 9.05 -8.08
N ASP A 231 -18.06 9.93 -9.04
CA ASP A 231 -19.22 10.80 -9.08
C ASP A 231 -20.51 10.09 -9.57
N ARG A 232 -21.61 10.82 -9.60
CA ARG A 232 -22.92 10.30 -10.03
C ARG A 232 -22.97 9.86 -11.49
N GLN A 233 -22.06 10.36 -12.32
CA GLN A 233 -21.94 10.02 -13.74
C GLN A 233 -21.12 8.73 -13.94
N GLY A 234 -20.49 8.22 -12.88
CA GLY A 234 -19.59 7.07 -12.94
C GLY A 234 -18.17 7.46 -13.36
N THR A 235 -17.78 8.71 -13.13
CA THR A 235 -16.46 9.28 -13.46
C THR A 235 -15.61 9.38 -12.22
N ILE A 236 -14.31 9.17 -12.34
CA ILE A 236 -13.35 9.34 -11.24
C ILE A 236 -13.27 10.83 -10.86
N ALA A 237 -13.83 11.18 -9.72
CA ALA A 237 -13.71 12.52 -9.15
C ALA A 237 -12.38 12.70 -8.41
N PHE A 238 -11.88 11.62 -7.78
CA PHE A 238 -10.65 11.65 -7.02
C PHE A 238 -10.00 10.26 -6.96
N PHE A 239 -8.66 10.22 -7.01
CA PHE A 239 -7.89 9.00 -6.79
C PHE A 239 -6.61 9.32 -6.03
N GLN A 240 -6.36 8.59 -4.95
CA GLN A 240 -5.14 8.73 -4.14
C GLN A 240 -4.49 7.38 -3.88
N ARG A 241 -3.18 7.30 -4.09
CA ARG A 241 -2.33 6.17 -3.71
C ARG A 241 -1.71 6.41 -2.36
N GLY A 242 -1.79 5.38 -1.51
CA GLY A 242 -1.23 5.43 -0.17
C GLY A 242 -2.06 6.28 0.81
N TYR A 243 -1.71 6.13 2.07
CA TYR A 243 -2.26 6.93 3.15
C TYR A 243 -1.52 8.27 3.27
N SER A 244 -2.26 9.33 3.61
CA SER A 244 -1.71 10.62 3.98
C SER A 244 -2.46 11.20 5.18
N THR A 245 -1.80 12.03 5.97
CA THR A 245 -2.38 12.62 7.19
C THR A 245 -3.58 13.54 6.91
N ASN A 246 -3.69 14.09 5.69
CA ASN A 246 -4.80 14.93 5.24
C ASN A 246 -5.86 14.16 4.43
N LEU A 247 -5.80 12.82 4.39
CA LEU A 247 -6.71 11.98 3.60
C LEU A 247 -8.18 12.26 3.91
N GLN A 248 -8.53 12.44 5.19
CA GLN A 248 -9.91 12.71 5.61
C GLN A 248 -10.45 14.02 5.01
N GLU A 249 -9.63 15.06 5.02
CA GLU A 249 -9.98 16.37 4.44
C GLU A 249 -10.17 16.26 2.93
N LEU A 250 -9.22 15.60 2.25
CA LEU A 250 -9.27 15.41 0.79
C LEU A 250 -10.53 14.65 0.36
N LEU A 251 -10.78 13.49 0.95
CA LEU A 251 -11.96 12.70 0.63
C LEU A 251 -13.26 13.42 0.96
N SER A 252 -13.32 14.09 2.12
CA SER A 252 -14.49 14.86 2.53
C SER A 252 -14.82 15.96 1.53
N ARG A 253 -13.81 16.72 1.10
CA ARG A 253 -13.96 17.79 0.11
C ARG A 253 -14.50 17.27 -1.23
N GLU A 254 -13.93 16.17 -1.74
CA GLU A 254 -14.36 15.62 -3.02
C GLU A 254 -15.78 15.03 -2.94
N ILE A 255 -16.16 14.40 -1.81
CA ILE A 255 -17.53 13.94 -1.59
C ILE A 255 -18.50 15.12 -1.54
N ASP A 256 -18.17 16.18 -0.78
CA ASP A 256 -18.99 17.38 -0.66
C ASP A 256 -19.16 18.09 -2.02
N GLN A 257 -18.11 18.17 -2.84
CA GLN A 257 -18.20 18.70 -4.21
C GLN A 257 -19.13 17.84 -5.09
N CYS A 258 -19.05 16.53 -5.02
CA CYS A 258 -19.95 15.64 -5.74
C CYS A 258 -21.40 15.73 -5.25
N LEU A 259 -21.62 16.10 -3.99
CA LEU A 259 -22.96 16.37 -3.43
C LEU A 259 -23.51 17.74 -3.83
N GLY A 260 -22.70 18.64 -4.41
CA GLY A 260 -23.09 20.01 -4.76
C GLY A 260 -23.14 20.97 -3.56
N LYS A 261 -22.29 20.70 -2.57
CA LYS A 261 -22.14 21.52 -1.36
C LYS A 261 -20.94 22.46 -1.46
#